data_a3f722153552084918c42a8776451ec4
#
_entry.id   a3f722153552084918c42a8776451ec4
#
_cell.length_a   1.000
_cell.length_b   1.000
_cell.length_c   1.000
_cell.angle_alpha   90.00
_cell.angle_beta   90.00
_cell.angle_gamma   90.00
#
_symmetry.space_group_name_H-M   'P 1'
#
loop_
_entity.id
_entity.type
_entity.pdbx_description
1 polymer ?
#
loop_
_entity_poly.entity_id
_entity_poly.type
_entity_poly.pdbx_seq_one_letter_code
_entity_poly.pdbx_strand_id
1 'polypeptide(L)'
;IKKVLSDPSFMNQIREKFEITLKLDEDNMYYIIALLMAYLYHQNANSAADSEGFSAEDIKEAAIGVGINQGAVQKTQVINGLMQELLELNILRHTVNEKYLFSRYSFFQMMGTSDEIDSRLLEYMENQ
;
A
#
# COMPACT_ATOMS: atom_id res chain seq x y z
N ILE A 1 -22.88 -1.79 -16.71
CA ILE A 1 -21.81 -1.29 -15.83
C ILE A 1 -20.89 -2.42 -15.35
N LYS A 2 -21.47 -3.53 -14.93
CA LYS A 2 -20.68 -4.70 -14.54
C LYS A 2 -19.79 -5.21 -15.66
N LYS A 3 -20.24 -5.09 -16.91
CA LYS A 3 -19.47 -5.50 -18.08
C LYS A 3 -18.21 -4.64 -18.23
N VAL A 4 -18.31 -3.33 -17.95
CA VAL A 4 -17.18 -2.42 -18.04
C VAL A 4 -16.15 -2.75 -16.97
N LEU A 5 -16.61 -3.01 -15.75
CA LEU A 5 -15.71 -3.32 -14.62
C LEU A 5 -15.02 -4.67 -14.79
N SER A 6 -15.63 -5.59 -15.52
CA SER A 6 -15.05 -6.91 -15.78
C SER A 6 -14.31 -7.00 -17.10
N ASP A 7 -14.27 -5.91 -17.87
CA ASP A 7 -13.56 -5.84 -19.15
C ASP A 7 -12.05 -5.93 -18.89
N PRO A 8 -11.35 -6.93 -19.48
CA PRO A 8 -9.90 -7.07 -19.29
C PRO A 8 -9.10 -5.83 -19.69
N SER A 9 -9.52 -5.13 -20.76
CA SER A 9 -8.84 -3.91 -21.18
C SER A 9 -8.93 -2.81 -20.14
N PHE A 10 -10.11 -2.65 -19.54
CA PHE A 10 -10.34 -1.66 -18.51
C PHE A 10 -9.49 -1.98 -17.26
N MET A 11 -9.47 -3.24 -16.84
CA MET A 11 -8.68 -3.68 -15.69
C MET A 11 -7.18 -3.53 -15.94
N ASN A 12 -6.73 -3.79 -17.17
CA ASN A 12 -5.32 -3.60 -17.52
C ASN A 12 -4.93 -2.13 -17.48
N GLN A 13 -5.81 -1.23 -17.92
CA GLN A 13 -5.55 0.21 -17.85
C GLN A 13 -5.41 0.69 -16.42
N ILE A 14 -6.28 0.21 -15.54
CA ILE A 14 -6.22 0.53 -14.11
C ILE A 14 -4.91 0.01 -13.51
N ARG A 15 -4.54 -1.22 -13.84
CA ARG A 15 -3.31 -1.84 -13.36
C ARG A 15 -2.08 -1.05 -13.79
N GLU A 16 -2.00 -0.70 -15.08
CA GLU A 16 -0.87 0.07 -15.61
C GLU A 16 -0.73 1.41 -14.91
N LYS A 17 -1.86 2.12 -14.74
CA LYS A 17 -1.86 3.41 -14.07
C LYS A 17 -1.40 3.27 -12.63
N PHE A 18 -1.88 2.25 -11.93
CA PHE A 18 -1.51 1.97 -10.55
C PHE A 18 -0.01 1.70 -10.44
N GLU A 19 0.52 0.83 -11.30
CA GLU A 19 1.94 0.46 -11.28
C GLU A 19 2.83 1.65 -11.62
N ILE A 20 2.45 2.45 -12.62
CA ILE A 20 3.20 3.66 -12.99
C ILE A 20 3.21 4.65 -11.83
N THR A 21 2.08 4.85 -11.19
CA THR A 21 1.97 5.77 -10.06
C THR A 21 2.90 5.36 -8.92
N LEU A 22 2.95 4.07 -8.60
CA LEU A 22 3.82 3.59 -7.53
C LEU A 22 5.31 3.74 -7.87
N LYS A 23 5.65 3.90 -9.13
CA LYS A 23 7.04 4.06 -9.57
C LYS A 23 7.45 5.51 -9.80
N LEU A 24 6.58 6.48 -9.51
CA LEU A 24 6.91 7.89 -9.67
C LEU A 24 8.03 8.35 -8.75
N ASP A 25 8.18 7.72 -7.61
CA ASP A 25 9.20 8.02 -6.63
C ASP A 25 10.46 7.20 -6.94
N GLU A 26 11.60 7.89 -7.10
CA GLU A 26 12.88 7.26 -7.42
C GLU A 26 13.32 6.24 -6.36
N ASP A 27 12.96 6.49 -5.10
CA ASP A 27 13.33 5.61 -3.99
C ASP A 27 12.34 4.47 -3.78
N ASN A 28 11.33 4.35 -4.62
CA ASN A 28 10.27 3.35 -4.54
C ASN A 28 9.50 3.40 -3.20
N MET A 29 9.47 4.56 -2.56
CA MET A 29 8.79 4.70 -1.26
C MET A 29 7.30 4.50 -1.36
N TYR A 30 6.67 4.96 -2.45
CA TYR A 30 5.25 4.73 -2.67
C TYR A 30 4.96 3.23 -2.71
N TYR A 31 5.81 2.48 -3.41
CA TYR A 31 5.64 1.04 -3.54
C TYR A 31 5.83 0.34 -2.19
N ILE A 32 6.85 0.74 -1.44
CA ILE A 32 7.11 0.18 -0.11
C ILE A 32 5.92 0.43 0.82
N ILE A 33 5.37 1.64 0.81
CA ILE A 33 4.19 1.97 1.63
C ILE A 33 2.99 1.12 1.22
N ALA A 34 2.77 0.95 -0.10
CA ALA A 34 1.69 0.11 -0.60
C ALA A 34 1.87 -1.34 -0.18
N LEU A 35 3.11 -1.86 -0.23
CA LEU A 35 3.41 -3.23 0.23
C LEU A 35 3.11 -3.39 1.72
N LEU A 36 3.51 -2.41 2.52
CA LEU A 36 3.27 -2.47 3.97
C LEU A 36 1.78 -2.40 4.29
N MET A 37 1.03 -1.58 3.56
CA MET A 37 -0.42 -1.53 3.72
C MET A 37 -1.06 -2.87 3.34
N ALA A 38 -0.65 -3.46 2.23
CA ALA A 38 -1.16 -4.75 1.80
C ALA A 38 -0.82 -5.84 2.81
N TYR A 39 0.39 -5.78 3.38
CA TYR A 39 0.81 -6.68 4.44
C TYR A 39 -0.13 -6.57 5.64
N LEU A 40 -0.45 -5.35 6.06
CA LEU A 40 -1.36 -5.12 7.18
C LEU A 40 -2.79 -5.59 6.87
N TYR A 41 -3.24 -5.43 5.63
CA TYR A 41 -4.53 -5.96 5.20
C TYR A 41 -4.60 -7.47 5.42
N HIS A 42 -3.55 -8.21 5.02
CA HIS A 42 -3.51 -9.66 5.19
C HIS A 42 -3.42 -10.06 6.65
N GLN A 43 -2.69 -9.30 7.46
CA GLN A 43 -2.56 -9.57 8.89
C GLN A 43 -3.90 -9.42 9.62
N ASN A 44 -4.73 -8.50 9.16
CA ASN A 44 -5.99 -8.17 9.82
C ASN A 44 -7.22 -8.65 9.04
N ALA A 45 -7.05 -9.62 8.15
CA ALA A 45 -8.09 -10.05 7.22
C ALA A 45 -9.38 -10.52 7.91
N ASN A 46 -9.29 -10.98 9.16
CA ASN A 46 -10.44 -11.45 9.92
C ASN A 46 -10.79 -10.51 11.08
N SER A 47 -10.27 -9.29 11.06
CA SER A 47 -10.45 -8.31 12.13
C SER A 47 -11.32 -7.16 11.66
N ALA A 48 -12.11 -6.61 12.58
CA ALA A 48 -12.87 -5.39 12.33
C ALA A 48 -11.97 -4.19 12.04
N ALA A 49 -10.70 -4.28 12.39
CA ALA A 49 -9.73 -3.21 12.15
C ALA A 49 -9.51 -2.91 10.66
N ASP A 50 -9.82 -3.86 9.78
CA ASP A 50 -9.71 -3.66 8.34
C ASP A 50 -10.50 -2.44 7.85
N SER A 51 -11.68 -2.21 8.43
CA SER A 51 -12.55 -1.12 8.02
C SER A 51 -12.11 0.23 8.58
N GLU A 52 -11.24 0.23 9.58
CA GLU A 52 -10.77 1.45 10.22
C GLU A 52 -9.58 2.08 9.50
N GLY A 53 -8.86 1.27 8.72
CA GLY A 53 -7.69 1.75 7.99
C GLY A 53 -6.42 1.74 8.82
N PHE A 54 -5.37 2.33 8.27
CA PHE A 54 -4.04 2.33 8.88
C PHE A 54 -3.48 3.74 8.90
N SER A 55 -2.79 4.08 9.99
CA SER A 55 -2.12 5.38 10.13
C SER A 55 -0.65 5.26 9.69
N ALA A 56 0.04 6.41 9.61
CA ALA A 56 1.47 6.43 9.35
C ALA A 56 2.24 5.67 10.43
N GLU A 57 1.79 5.76 11.67
CA GLU A 57 2.39 5.03 12.79
C GLU A 57 2.27 3.52 12.58
N ASP A 58 1.13 3.05 12.11
CA ASP A 58 0.91 1.63 11.82
C ASP A 58 1.88 1.15 10.73
N ILE A 59 2.10 1.96 9.70
CA ILE A 59 3.03 1.63 8.62
C ILE A 59 4.46 1.57 9.16
N LYS A 60 4.84 2.52 9.99
CA LYS A 60 6.16 2.54 10.61
C LYS A 60 6.40 1.28 11.44
N GLU A 61 5.43 0.92 12.28
CA GLU A 61 5.53 -0.28 13.11
C GLU A 61 5.63 -1.54 12.25
N ALA A 62 4.88 -1.60 11.15
CA ALA A 62 4.96 -2.73 10.23
C ALA A 62 6.34 -2.83 9.60
N ALA A 63 6.91 -1.71 9.17
CA ALA A 63 8.25 -1.68 8.57
C ALA A 63 9.29 -2.19 9.55
N ILE A 64 9.24 -1.73 10.79
CA ILE A 64 10.16 -2.19 11.84
C ILE A 64 9.97 -3.68 12.09
N GLY A 65 8.72 -4.13 12.15
CA GLY A 65 8.40 -5.54 12.41
C GLY A 65 8.91 -6.50 11.34
N VAL A 66 8.92 -6.07 10.07
CA VAL A 66 9.42 -6.91 8.98
C VAL A 66 10.91 -6.68 8.70
N GLY A 67 11.56 -5.76 9.41
CA GLY A 67 13.01 -5.57 9.31
C GLY A 67 13.47 -4.61 8.22
N ILE A 68 12.59 -3.72 7.75
CA ILE A 68 12.97 -2.69 6.78
C ILE A 68 13.53 -1.50 7.54
N ASN A 69 14.81 -1.21 7.33
CA ASN A 69 15.54 -0.19 8.07
C ASN A 69 15.88 1.06 7.26
N GLN A 70 15.19 1.28 6.15
CA GLN A 70 15.40 2.50 5.38
C GLN A 70 14.95 3.70 6.21
N GLY A 71 15.79 4.74 6.26
CA GLY A 71 15.56 5.87 7.15
C GLY A 71 14.21 6.53 7.00
N ALA A 72 13.68 6.58 5.77
CA ALA A 72 12.39 7.23 5.49
C ALA A 72 11.22 6.51 6.18
N VAL A 73 11.25 5.17 6.21
CA VAL A 73 10.14 4.40 6.82
C VAL A 73 10.25 4.32 8.34
N GLN A 74 11.29 4.90 8.91
CA GLN A 74 11.42 5.00 10.36
C GLN A 74 10.93 6.33 10.92
N LYS A 75 10.50 7.24 10.04
CA LYS A 75 10.03 8.57 10.44
C LYS A 75 8.56 8.71 10.10
N THR A 76 7.71 8.77 11.11
CA THR A 76 6.27 8.89 10.95
C THR A 76 5.89 10.09 10.09
N GLN A 77 6.57 11.22 10.26
CA GLN A 77 6.29 12.43 9.49
C GLN A 77 6.53 12.21 7.99
N VAL A 78 7.60 11.51 7.63
CA VAL A 78 7.92 11.22 6.24
C VAL A 78 6.87 10.28 5.66
N ILE A 79 6.52 9.23 6.38
CA ILE A 79 5.49 8.28 5.94
C ILE A 79 4.16 9.01 5.74
N ASN A 80 3.76 9.86 6.69
CA ASN A 80 2.51 10.59 6.58
C ASN A 80 2.49 11.50 5.35
N GLY A 81 3.60 12.17 5.06
CA GLY A 81 3.72 13.00 3.86
C GLY A 81 3.54 12.20 2.59
N LEU A 82 4.16 11.02 2.51
CA LEU A 82 4.03 10.13 1.36
C LEU A 82 2.60 9.58 1.22
N MET A 83 1.95 9.26 2.33
CA MET A 83 0.56 8.80 2.30
C MET A 83 -0.38 9.91 1.84
N GLN A 84 -0.12 11.16 2.22
CA GLN A 84 -0.88 12.31 1.72
C GLN A 84 -0.71 12.46 0.21
N GLU A 85 0.50 12.27 -0.30
CA GLU A 85 0.73 12.31 -1.74
C GLU A 85 -0.04 11.19 -2.45
N LEU A 86 -0.04 9.99 -1.89
CA LEU A 86 -0.82 8.87 -2.45
C LEU A 86 -2.33 9.13 -2.39
N LEU A 87 -2.79 9.86 -1.37
CA LEU A 87 -4.17 10.29 -1.28
C LEU A 87 -4.51 11.24 -2.44
N GLU A 88 -3.65 12.21 -2.72
CA GLU A 88 -3.84 13.14 -3.83
C GLU A 88 -3.81 12.45 -5.19
N LEU A 89 -3.06 11.36 -5.30
CA LEU A 89 -2.98 10.55 -6.52
C LEU A 89 -4.13 9.54 -6.63
N ASN A 90 -5.05 9.53 -5.66
CA ASN A 90 -6.21 8.64 -5.62
C ASN A 90 -5.85 7.16 -5.45
N ILE A 91 -4.67 6.87 -4.95
CA ILE A 91 -4.27 5.51 -4.58
C ILE A 91 -4.83 5.15 -3.20
N LEU A 92 -4.83 6.12 -2.29
CA LEU A 92 -5.38 5.96 -0.95
C LEU A 92 -6.61 6.84 -0.77
N ARG A 93 -7.39 6.52 0.25
CA ARG A 93 -8.51 7.36 0.72
C ARG A 93 -8.49 7.44 2.23
N HIS A 94 -9.07 8.49 2.77
CA HIS A 94 -9.24 8.62 4.22
C HIS A 94 -10.44 7.81 4.69
N THR A 95 -10.32 7.27 5.89
CA THR A 95 -11.42 6.63 6.60
C THR A 95 -12.06 7.63 7.55
N VAL A 96 -13.14 7.23 8.20
CA VAL A 96 -13.83 8.08 9.19
C VAL A 96 -12.95 8.43 10.39
N ASN A 97 -11.90 7.65 10.64
CA ASN A 97 -10.96 7.88 11.74
C ASN A 97 -9.68 8.58 11.28
N GLU A 98 -9.71 9.18 10.10
CA GLU A 98 -8.56 9.88 9.48
C GLU A 98 -7.35 8.98 9.24
N LYS A 99 -7.60 7.68 9.12
CA LYS A 99 -6.59 6.71 8.71
C LYS A 99 -6.68 6.51 7.21
N TYR A 100 -5.91 5.60 6.66
CA TYR A 100 -5.80 5.38 5.23
C TYR A 100 -6.14 3.96 4.85
N LEU A 101 -6.81 3.81 3.70
CA LEU A 101 -7.04 2.53 3.03
C LEU A 101 -6.76 2.74 1.55
N PHE A 102 -6.58 1.64 0.80
CA PHE A 102 -6.56 1.75 -0.65
C PHE A 102 -7.90 2.31 -1.12
N SER A 103 -7.85 3.22 -2.10
CA SER A 103 -9.07 3.85 -2.61
C SER A 103 -9.98 2.85 -3.31
N ARG A 104 -9.41 1.74 -3.80
CA ARG A 104 -10.14 0.64 -4.45
C ARG A 104 -9.61 -0.68 -3.94
N TYR A 105 -10.50 -1.63 -3.70
CA TYR A 105 -10.10 -2.97 -3.28
C TYR A 105 -9.23 -3.65 -4.34
N SER A 106 -9.46 -3.34 -5.62
CA SER A 106 -8.65 -3.88 -6.71
C SER A 106 -7.17 -3.52 -6.58
N PHE A 107 -6.84 -2.37 -6.01
CA PHE A 107 -5.44 -1.99 -5.78
C PHE A 107 -4.79 -2.94 -4.79
N PHE A 108 -5.49 -3.31 -3.73
CA PHE A 108 -5.00 -4.31 -2.79
C PHE A 108 -4.77 -5.66 -3.49
N GLN A 109 -5.73 -6.08 -4.34
CA GLN A 109 -5.60 -7.33 -5.07
C GLN A 109 -4.39 -7.31 -6.01
N MET A 110 -4.09 -6.16 -6.62
CA MET A 110 -2.94 -6.01 -7.51
C MET A 110 -1.60 -6.12 -6.79
N MET A 111 -1.58 -5.90 -5.49
CA MET A 111 -0.35 -6.06 -4.71
C MET A 111 0.05 -7.53 -4.55
N GLY A 112 -0.89 -8.45 -4.74
CA GLY A 112 -0.60 -9.87 -4.75
C GLY A 112 -1.11 -10.60 -3.52
N THR A 113 -0.79 -11.88 -3.45
CA THR A 113 -1.14 -12.72 -2.30
C THR A 113 -0.25 -12.42 -1.12
N SER A 114 -0.61 -12.96 0.06
CA SER A 114 0.20 -12.83 1.26
C SER A 114 1.64 -13.32 1.04
N ASP A 115 1.79 -14.45 0.37
CA ASP A 115 3.11 -15.03 0.09
C ASP A 115 3.93 -14.14 -0.85
N GLU A 116 3.29 -13.58 -1.87
CA GLU A 116 3.96 -12.68 -2.81
C GLU A 116 4.42 -11.39 -2.11
N ILE A 117 3.58 -10.85 -1.24
CA ILE A 117 3.90 -9.64 -0.49
C ILE A 117 5.07 -9.91 0.45
N ASP A 118 5.03 -11.03 1.16
CA ASP A 118 6.11 -11.42 2.07
C ASP A 118 7.44 -11.55 1.31
N SER A 119 7.41 -12.16 0.12
CA SER A 119 8.60 -12.32 -0.71
C SER A 119 9.19 -10.97 -1.13
N ARG A 120 8.33 -10.03 -1.52
CA ARG A 120 8.77 -8.69 -1.93
C ARG A 120 9.34 -7.89 -0.78
N LEU A 121 8.72 -8.00 0.40
CA LEU A 121 9.23 -7.34 1.59
C LEU A 121 10.60 -7.91 1.98
N LEU A 122 10.76 -9.22 1.84
CA LEU A 122 12.04 -9.87 2.11
C LEU A 122 13.14 -9.36 1.18
N GLU A 123 12.81 -9.14 -0.10
CA GLU A 123 13.76 -8.56 -1.06
C GLU A 123 14.24 -7.19 -0.62
N TYR A 124 13.32 -6.33 -0.16
CA TYR A 124 13.69 -5.01 0.35
C TYR A 124 14.56 -5.11 1.60
N MET A 125 14.25 -6.05 2.48
CA MET A 125 15.02 -6.26 3.69
C MET A 125 16.45 -6.70 3.37
N GLU A 126 16.61 -7.60 2.40
CA GLU A 126 17.92 -8.13 2.02
C GLU A 126 18.79 -7.13 1.27
N ASN A 127 18.18 -6.18 0.58
CA ASN A 127 18.89 -5.23 -0.28
C ASN A 127 19.18 -3.88 0.39
N GLN A 128 19.03 -3.80 1.68
CA GLN A 128 19.33 -2.56 2.45
C GLN A 128 20.81 -2.29 2.60
#